data_07a0c80aa441ff834e122f8a96c5de0b
#
_entry.id   07a0c80aa441ff834e122f8a96c5de0b
#
_cell.length_a   1.000
_cell.length_b   1.000
_cell.length_c   1.000
_cell.angle_alpha   90.00
_cell.angle_beta   90.00
_cell.angle_gamma   90.00
#
_symmetry.space_group_name_H-M   'P 1'
#
loop_
_entity.id
_entity.type
_entity.pdbx_description
1 polymer ?
#
loop_
_entity_poly.entity_id
_entity_poly.type
_entity_poly.pdbx_seq_one_letter_code
_entity_poly.pdbx_strand_id
1 'polypeptide(L)'
;EVLAAFGIDKSDLEGSEKVDALTAAGGSSGNPRKSTIGSYDNQDIYAEISVPLIADVIGFQELNLDYAYRNSSYSDFDSEGVERTAIKWKPMNDLTVRATFSTSYKAPTISDLYFGGGGGFPTYVDPCEQNVQSTYTAAQQATAAVQCAADGLDTSTWATSNNQILSLSVGNPNLTPEEGENTTIGVVWEPTNISFLEDIGFSIAVDTFELEIANAVA
;
A
#
# COMPACT_ATOMS: atom_id res chain seq x y z
N GLU A 1 4.09 -35.18 6.16
CA GLU A 1 4.98 -34.59 7.18
C GLU A 1 4.48 -33.20 7.49
N VAL A 2 4.35 -32.84 8.80
CA VAL A 2 4.04 -31.50 9.26
C VAL A 2 5.35 -30.72 9.34
N LEU A 3 5.40 -29.52 8.75
CA LEU A 3 6.52 -28.63 8.83
C LEU A 3 6.14 -27.40 9.67
N ALA A 4 7.02 -26.97 10.58
CA ALA A 4 6.85 -25.78 11.37
C ALA A 4 8.16 -24.99 11.43
N ALA A 5 8.07 -23.68 11.33
CA ALA A 5 9.19 -22.76 11.49
C ALA A 5 8.78 -21.63 12.43
N PHE A 6 9.73 -21.12 13.19
CA PHE A 6 9.56 -19.90 13.98
C PHE A 6 10.87 -19.13 14.04
N GLY A 7 10.79 -17.84 14.26
CA GLY A 7 11.98 -17.01 14.37
C GLY A 7 11.69 -15.66 15.00
N ILE A 8 12.79 -14.99 15.31
CA ILE A 8 12.82 -13.61 15.80
C ILE A 8 13.82 -12.88 14.94
N ASP A 9 13.42 -11.71 14.44
CA ASP A 9 14.27 -10.80 13.69
C ASP A 9 14.31 -9.44 14.38
N LYS A 10 15.42 -8.73 14.26
CA LYS A 10 15.57 -7.39 14.78
C LYS A 10 16.36 -6.54 13.80
N SER A 11 15.86 -5.34 13.53
CA SER A 11 16.54 -4.38 12.68
C SER A 11 16.45 -2.96 13.24
N ASP A 12 17.51 -2.19 12.99
CA ASP A 12 17.63 -0.78 13.34
C ASP A 12 17.66 -0.01 12.01
N LEU A 13 16.78 0.96 11.84
CA LEU A 13 16.69 1.78 10.64
C LEU A 13 17.07 3.22 10.98
N GLU A 14 18.04 3.75 10.25
CA GLU A 14 18.47 5.13 10.38
C GLU A 14 18.44 5.82 9.02
N GLY A 15 18.02 7.07 8.99
CA GLY A 15 18.03 7.91 7.81
C GLY A 15 18.47 9.33 8.11
N SER A 16 19.37 9.87 7.28
CA SER A 16 19.75 11.27 7.38
C SER A 16 19.96 11.89 6.00
N GLU A 17 19.34 13.02 5.78
CA GLU A 17 19.60 13.92 4.66
C GLU A 17 20.03 15.27 5.22
N LYS A 18 21.25 15.70 4.90
CA LYS A 18 21.76 17.01 5.30
C LYS A 18 21.61 18.00 4.15
N VAL A 19 20.94 19.09 4.42
CA VAL A 19 20.78 20.20 3.48
C VAL A 19 21.85 21.24 3.80
N ASP A 20 22.53 21.80 2.78
CA ASP A 20 23.50 22.86 2.97
C ASP A 20 22.86 24.15 3.48
N ALA A 21 23.66 24.99 4.14
CA ALA A 21 23.15 26.20 4.79
C ALA A 21 22.55 27.21 3.81
N LEU A 22 23.03 27.28 2.57
CA LEU A 22 22.53 28.22 1.56
C LEU A 22 21.13 27.79 1.10
N THR A 23 20.93 26.50 0.82
CA THR A 23 19.62 25.92 0.46
C THR A 23 18.64 26.04 1.61
N ALA A 24 19.08 25.74 2.85
CA ALA A 24 18.24 25.87 4.04
C ALA A 24 17.77 27.33 4.27
N ALA A 25 18.59 28.31 3.93
CA ALA A 25 18.26 29.72 4.02
C ALA A 25 17.47 30.27 2.82
N GLY A 26 17.17 29.45 1.80
CA GLY A 26 16.49 29.87 0.59
C GLY A 26 17.37 30.69 -0.37
N GLY A 27 18.69 30.63 -0.20
CA GLY A 27 19.65 31.38 -1.03
C GLY A 27 20.09 30.64 -2.30
N SER A 28 19.62 29.42 -2.52
CA SER A 28 19.83 28.64 -3.73
C SER A 28 18.71 28.86 -4.74
N SER A 29 18.92 28.41 -5.99
CA SER A 29 17.87 28.44 -7.04
C SER A 29 16.74 27.43 -6.81
N GLY A 30 16.87 26.53 -5.83
CA GLY A 30 15.86 25.56 -5.45
C GLY A 30 14.98 26.06 -4.28
N ASN A 31 13.88 25.34 -4.03
CA ASN A 31 13.02 25.65 -2.90
C ASN A 31 13.75 25.42 -1.56
N PRO A 32 13.47 26.22 -0.53
CA PRO A 32 14.01 26.01 0.80
C PRO A 32 13.68 24.61 1.33
N ARG A 33 14.67 23.95 1.92
CA ARG A 33 14.53 22.62 2.52
C ARG A 33 15.22 22.57 3.87
N LYS A 34 14.73 21.70 4.76
CA LYS A 34 15.37 21.39 6.03
C LYS A 34 15.94 20.00 6.00
N SER A 35 16.97 19.76 6.79
CA SER A 35 17.56 18.44 6.95
C SER A 35 16.57 17.45 7.57
N THR A 36 16.60 16.22 7.11
CA THR A 36 15.82 15.10 7.65
C THR A 36 16.77 14.23 8.46
N ILE A 37 16.41 13.90 9.69
CA ILE A 37 17.14 12.96 10.54
C ILE A 37 16.11 12.17 11.35
N GLY A 38 16.20 10.86 11.30
CA GLY A 38 15.31 9.99 12.06
C GLY A 38 15.83 8.56 12.11
N SER A 39 15.37 7.83 13.10
CA SER A 39 15.62 6.39 13.25
C SER A 39 14.45 5.74 13.96
N TYR A 40 14.24 4.48 13.74
CA TYR A 40 13.39 3.62 14.55
C TYR A 40 13.92 2.18 14.53
N ASP A 41 13.57 1.45 15.58
CA ASP A 41 13.89 0.02 15.71
C ASP A 41 12.65 -0.81 15.41
N ASN A 42 12.84 -2.01 14.85
CA ASN A 42 11.78 -2.99 14.79
C ASN A 42 12.24 -4.35 15.33
N GLN A 43 11.28 -5.08 15.88
CA GLN A 43 11.44 -6.47 16.28
C GLN A 43 10.27 -7.29 15.78
N ASP A 44 10.58 -8.34 15.04
CA ASP A 44 9.62 -9.27 14.47
C ASP A 44 9.67 -10.60 15.20
N ILE A 45 8.50 -11.17 15.45
CA ILE A 45 8.32 -12.57 15.87
C ILE A 45 7.40 -13.23 14.87
N TYR A 46 7.80 -14.38 14.34
CA TYR A 46 7.01 -15.10 13.37
C TYR A 46 6.94 -16.60 13.63
N ALA A 47 5.86 -17.20 13.18
CA ALA A 47 5.66 -18.65 13.19
C ALA A 47 4.92 -19.06 11.92
N GLU A 48 5.32 -20.19 11.35
CA GLU A 48 4.70 -20.80 10.18
C GLU A 48 4.47 -22.29 10.44
N ILE A 49 3.36 -22.81 9.92
CA ILE A 49 3.04 -24.23 9.96
C ILE A 49 2.43 -24.66 8.63
N SER A 50 2.87 -25.80 8.11
CA SER A 50 2.29 -26.47 6.95
C SER A 50 1.85 -27.88 7.35
N VAL A 51 0.57 -28.18 7.13
CA VAL A 51 -0.05 -29.43 7.55
C VAL A 51 -0.70 -30.10 6.35
N PRO A 52 -0.21 -31.29 5.94
CA PRO A 52 -0.93 -32.13 5.00
C PRO A 52 -2.11 -32.77 5.75
N LEU A 53 -3.32 -32.35 5.39
CA LEU A 53 -4.55 -32.81 6.05
C LEU A 53 -5.02 -34.16 5.54
N ILE A 54 -5.03 -34.36 4.22
CA ILE A 54 -5.49 -35.56 3.53
C ILE A 54 -4.57 -35.86 2.34
N ALA A 55 -4.23 -37.09 2.10
CA ALA A 55 -3.47 -37.52 0.94
C ALA A 55 -3.96 -38.91 0.45
N ASP A 56 -3.82 -39.15 -0.84
CA ASP A 56 -4.06 -40.46 -1.50
C ASP A 56 -5.47 -41.03 -1.31
N VAL A 57 -6.49 -40.15 -1.21
CA VAL A 57 -7.91 -40.54 -1.13
C VAL A 57 -8.64 -40.04 -2.37
N ILE A 58 -9.63 -40.79 -2.86
CA ILE A 58 -10.45 -40.39 -4.03
C ILE A 58 -11.08 -39.04 -3.77
N GLY A 59 -10.82 -38.08 -4.67
CA GLY A 59 -11.25 -36.68 -4.55
C GLY A 59 -10.35 -35.83 -3.67
N PHE A 60 -9.32 -36.38 -3.05
CA PHE A 60 -8.33 -35.70 -2.20
C PHE A 60 -6.96 -36.37 -2.39
N GLN A 61 -6.37 -36.20 -3.58
CA GLN A 61 -4.99 -36.65 -3.83
C GLN A 61 -4.02 -35.89 -2.92
N GLU A 62 -4.32 -34.62 -2.66
CA GLU A 62 -3.59 -33.80 -1.72
C GLU A 62 -4.52 -32.73 -1.16
N LEU A 63 -4.50 -32.52 0.14
CA LEU A 63 -5.11 -31.36 0.80
C LEU A 63 -4.15 -30.87 1.86
N ASN A 64 -3.58 -29.67 1.62
CA ASN A 64 -2.65 -29.02 2.53
C ASN A 64 -3.26 -27.73 3.06
N LEU A 65 -2.96 -27.43 4.32
CA LEU A 65 -3.22 -26.16 4.99
C LEU A 65 -1.91 -25.55 5.43
N ASP A 66 -1.67 -24.32 5.02
CA ASP A 66 -0.55 -23.51 5.48
C ASP A 66 -1.10 -22.33 6.28
N TYR A 67 -0.47 -22.07 7.43
CA TYR A 67 -0.75 -20.90 8.24
C TYR A 67 0.55 -20.23 8.66
N ALA A 68 0.61 -18.91 8.54
CA ALA A 68 1.72 -18.10 8.99
C ALA A 68 1.21 -16.88 9.74
N TYR A 69 1.93 -16.51 10.79
CA TYR A 69 1.68 -15.30 11.56
C TYR A 69 3.00 -14.58 11.84
N ARG A 70 3.00 -13.26 11.70
CA ARG A 70 4.11 -12.38 12.07
C ARG A 70 3.56 -11.20 12.85
N ASN A 71 4.22 -10.88 13.94
CA ASN A 71 4.00 -9.64 14.69
C ASN A 71 5.26 -8.80 14.63
N SER A 72 5.12 -7.55 14.22
CA SER A 72 6.20 -6.58 14.11
C SER A 72 5.97 -5.47 15.12
N SER A 73 6.91 -5.27 16.01
CA SER A 73 6.88 -4.23 17.04
C SER A 73 7.88 -3.15 16.70
N TYR A 74 7.45 -1.91 16.72
CA TYR A 74 8.23 -0.73 16.38
C TYR A 74 8.44 0.17 17.61
N SER A 75 9.54 0.94 17.63
CA SER A 75 9.80 1.89 18.70
C SER A 75 8.88 3.12 18.66
N ASP A 76 8.45 3.54 17.47
CA ASP A 76 7.89 4.86 17.23
C ASP A 76 6.41 4.84 16.82
N PHE A 77 5.85 3.68 16.52
CA PHE A 77 4.43 3.50 16.17
C PHE A 77 3.91 2.14 16.60
N ASP A 78 2.62 1.91 16.46
CA ASP A 78 1.96 0.72 16.95
C ASP A 78 2.47 -0.57 16.29
N SER A 79 2.42 -1.66 17.07
CA SER A 79 2.79 -2.99 16.58
C SER A 79 1.74 -3.52 15.61
N GLU A 80 2.21 -4.20 14.56
CA GLU A 80 1.35 -4.77 13.53
C GLU A 80 1.47 -6.29 13.47
N GLY A 81 0.32 -6.94 13.44
CA GLY A 81 0.19 -8.39 13.26
C GLY A 81 -0.37 -8.71 11.88
N VAL A 82 0.33 -9.57 11.16
CA VAL A 82 -0.14 -10.06 9.85
C VAL A 82 -0.23 -11.56 9.85
N GLU A 83 -1.20 -12.07 9.10
CA GLU A 83 -1.42 -13.50 8.96
C GLU A 83 -1.63 -13.91 7.51
N ARG A 84 -1.35 -15.17 7.24
CA ARG A 84 -1.62 -15.81 5.97
C ARG A 84 -2.18 -17.20 6.20
N THR A 85 -3.32 -17.47 5.61
CA THR A 85 -3.90 -18.81 5.53
C THR A 85 -3.98 -19.22 4.07
N ALA A 86 -3.44 -20.38 3.73
CA ALA A 86 -3.52 -20.91 2.38
C ALA A 86 -3.98 -22.37 2.39
N ILE A 87 -4.83 -22.71 1.43
CA ILE A 87 -5.30 -24.07 1.18
C ILE A 87 -4.90 -24.46 -0.24
N LYS A 88 -4.31 -25.61 -0.36
CA LYS A 88 -4.04 -26.28 -1.63
C LYS A 88 -4.75 -27.61 -1.65
N TRP A 89 -5.65 -27.79 -2.61
CA TRP A 89 -6.42 -29.00 -2.80
C TRP A 89 -6.22 -29.57 -4.20
N LYS A 90 -5.79 -30.80 -4.26
CA LYS A 90 -5.73 -31.61 -5.49
C LYS A 90 -6.80 -32.70 -5.43
N PRO A 91 -7.97 -32.51 -6.03
CA PRO A 91 -8.99 -33.55 -6.10
C PRO A 91 -8.54 -34.73 -6.96
N MET A 92 -7.73 -34.46 -7.97
CA MET A 92 -7.11 -35.43 -8.88
C MET A 92 -5.72 -34.93 -9.30
N ASN A 93 -4.90 -35.77 -9.91
CA ASN A 93 -3.53 -35.43 -10.27
C ASN A 93 -3.43 -34.22 -11.22
N ASP A 94 -4.41 -34.05 -12.08
CA ASP A 94 -4.41 -33.04 -13.14
C ASP A 94 -4.98 -31.70 -12.70
N LEU A 95 -5.59 -31.61 -11.52
CA LEU A 95 -6.30 -30.42 -11.07
C LEU A 95 -5.83 -29.97 -9.70
N THR A 96 -5.46 -28.71 -9.59
CA THR A 96 -5.13 -28.05 -8.33
C THR A 96 -6.06 -26.86 -8.13
N VAL A 97 -6.71 -26.80 -6.98
CA VAL A 97 -7.45 -25.63 -6.49
C VAL A 97 -6.64 -25.02 -5.34
N ARG A 98 -6.47 -23.73 -5.36
CA ARG A 98 -5.75 -22.99 -4.32
C ARG A 98 -6.53 -21.77 -3.87
N ALA A 99 -6.49 -21.50 -2.59
CA ALA A 99 -7.06 -20.29 -2.00
C ALA A 99 -6.07 -19.74 -0.97
N THR A 100 -5.91 -18.42 -0.95
CA THR A 100 -5.07 -17.73 0.02
C THR A 100 -5.82 -16.53 0.53
N PHE A 101 -5.86 -16.35 1.84
CA PHE A 101 -6.20 -15.13 2.53
C PHE A 101 -4.96 -14.64 3.25
N SER A 102 -4.66 -13.35 3.14
CA SER A 102 -3.54 -12.75 3.85
C SER A 102 -3.78 -11.29 4.17
N THR A 103 -3.32 -10.88 5.34
CA THR A 103 -3.15 -9.48 5.69
C THR A 103 -1.70 -9.05 5.43
N SER A 104 -1.49 -7.77 5.25
CA SER A 104 -0.17 -7.16 5.05
C SER A 104 -0.18 -5.75 5.64
N TYR A 105 1.00 -5.22 5.91
CA TYR A 105 1.14 -3.82 6.27
C TYR A 105 2.38 -3.22 5.61
N LYS A 106 2.39 -1.89 5.51
CA LYS A 106 3.56 -1.13 5.10
C LYS A 106 3.85 -0.08 6.17
N ALA A 107 4.97 -0.25 6.86
CA ALA A 107 5.46 0.71 7.84
C ALA A 107 5.78 2.05 7.18
N PRO A 108 5.51 3.20 7.85
CA PRO A 108 5.97 4.50 7.41
C PRO A 108 7.50 4.53 7.26
N THR A 109 7.98 5.20 6.23
CA THR A 109 9.43 5.38 6.04
C THR A 109 9.97 6.47 6.96
N ILE A 110 11.29 6.50 7.14
CA ILE A 110 11.97 7.59 7.87
C ILE A 110 11.59 8.97 7.30
N SER A 111 11.42 9.06 5.98
CA SER A 111 11.00 10.31 5.34
C SER A 111 9.56 10.67 5.65
N ASP A 112 8.65 9.70 5.69
CA ASP A 112 7.25 9.94 6.01
C ASP A 112 7.08 10.47 7.44
N LEU A 113 7.87 9.93 8.37
CA LEU A 113 7.82 10.32 9.78
C LEU A 113 8.60 11.61 10.08
N TYR A 114 9.82 11.74 9.57
CA TYR A 114 10.80 12.72 10.05
C TYR A 114 11.26 13.71 8.98
N PHE A 115 10.60 13.79 7.82
CA PHE A 115 10.98 14.78 6.82
C PHE A 115 11.03 16.18 7.43
N GLY A 116 12.20 16.79 7.42
CA GLY A 116 12.46 18.08 8.07
C GLY A 116 11.71 19.26 7.46
N GLY A 117 11.24 19.10 6.23
CA GLY A 117 10.39 20.02 5.52
C GLY A 117 10.99 20.57 4.22
N GLY A 118 10.11 20.83 3.28
CA GLY A 118 10.45 21.45 1.99
C GLY A 118 9.30 22.26 1.42
N GLY A 119 9.65 23.36 0.75
CA GLY A 119 8.70 24.18 0.01
C GLY A 119 8.47 23.65 -1.39
N GLY A 120 7.24 23.72 -1.88
CA GLY A 120 6.85 23.44 -3.25
C GLY A 120 5.84 24.46 -3.74
N PHE A 121 5.63 24.51 -5.04
CA PHE A 121 4.63 25.38 -5.67
C PHE A 121 3.73 24.55 -6.60
N PRO A 122 2.94 23.61 -6.04
CA PRO A 122 2.01 22.84 -6.84
C PRO A 122 0.96 23.74 -7.47
N THR A 123 0.50 23.35 -8.64
CA THR A 123 -0.65 23.96 -9.29
C THR A 123 -1.92 23.56 -8.56
N TYR A 124 -2.79 24.51 -8.28
CA TYR A 124 -4.11 24.28 -7.73
C TYR A 124 -5.20 24.78 -8.67
N VAL A 125 -6.40 24.28 -8.47
CA VAL A 125 -7.61 24.73 -9.17
C VAL A 125 -8.40 25.59 -8.21
N ASP A 126 -8.53 26.89 -8.49
CA ASP A 126 -9.33 27.80 -7.70
C ASP A 126 -10.82 27.56 -8.00
N PRO A 127 -11.63 27.12 -7.03
CA PRO A 127 -13.06 26.86 -7.26
C PRO A 127 -13.87 28.10 -7.60
N CYS A 128 -13.34 29.30 -7.36
CA CYS A 128 -13.98 30.57 -7.69
C CYS A 128 -13.70 31.05 -9.10
N GLU A 129 -12.75 30.45 -9.81
CA GLU A 129 -12.30 30.89 -11.12
C GLU A 129 -13.35 30.64 -12.22
N GLN A 130 -13.59 31.64 -13.07
CA GLN A 130 -14.63 31.61 -14.12
C GLN A 130 -14.51 30.40 -15.05
N ASN A 131 -13.30 30.05 -15.50
CA ASN A 131 -13.06 28.94 -16.40
C ASN A 131 -13.36 27.57 -15.77
N VAL A 132 -13.27 27.47 -14.44
CA VAL A 132 -13.53 26.24 -13.66
C VAL A 132 -15.03 26.02 -13.47
N GLN A 133 -15.85 27.08 -13.45
CA GLN A 133 -17.29 26.98 -13.27
C GLN A 133 -17.95 26.11 -14.33
N SER A 134 -17.42 26.09 -15.55
CA SER A 134 -17.95 25.24 -16.63
C SER A 134 -17.79 23.73 -16.39
N THR A 135 -16.91 23.34 -15.48
CA THR A 135 -16.67 21.92 -15.11
C THR A 135 -17.56 21.45 -13.97
N TYR A 136 -18.28 22.37 -13.32
CA TYR A 136 -19.12 22.09 -12.17
C TYR A 136 -20.59 21.86 -12.55
N THR A 137 -21.26 21.02 -11.76
CA THR A 137 -22.71 20.92 -11.81
C THR A 137 -23.38 22.20 -11.33
N ALA A 138 -24.64 22.42 -11.69
CA ALA A 138 -25.41 23.61 -11.28
C ALA A 138 -25.46 23.76 -9.74
N ALA A 139 -25.52 22.68 -8.97
CA ALA A 139 -25.48 22.71 -7.52
C ALA A 139 -24.12 23.14 -6.98
N GLN A 140 -23.02 22.67 -7.56
CA GLN A 140 -21.67 23.07 -7.20
C GLN A 140 -21.42 24.54 -7.55
N GLN A 141 -21.88 25.01 -8.72
CA GLN A 141 -21.80 26.42 -9.12
C GLN A 141 -22.54 27.34 -8.13
N ALA A 142 -23.75 26.94 -7.72
CA ALA A 142 -24.52 27.72 -6.74
C ALA A 142 -23.81 27.79 -5.37
N THR A 143 -23.21 26.69 -4.93
CA THR A 143 -22.44 26.66 -3.69
C THR A 143 -21.17 27.52 -3.79
N ALA A 144 -20.42 27.40 -4.87
CA ALA A 144 -19.23 28.21 -5.13
C ALA A 144 -19.57 29.70 -5.18
N ALA A 145 -20.63 30.08 -5.89
CA ALA A 145 -21.07 31.48 -5.98
C ALA A 145 -21.32 32.10 -4.61
N VAL A 146 -21.97 31.36 -3.67
CA VAL A 146 -22.24 31.84 -2.31
C VAL A 146 -20.95 31.98 -1.49
N GLN A 147 -20.09 30.97 -1.52
CA GLN A 147 -18.85 30.96 -0.74
C GLN A 147 -17.85 31.98 -1.27
N CYS A 148 -17.65 32.04 -2.59
CA CYS A 148 -16.73 32.99 -3.20
C CYS A 148 -17.19 34.44 -3.00
N ALA A 149 -18.51 34.71 -3.06
CA ALA A 149 -19.05 36.04 -2.79
C ALA A 149 -18.80 36.49 -1.34
N ALA A 150 -18.76 35.55 -0.37
CA ALA A 150 -18.41 35.88 1.01
C ALA A 150 -16.96 36.38 1.15
N ASP A 151 -16.08 35.93 0.25
CA ASP A 151 -14.68 36.38 0.15
C ASP A 151 -14.51 37.57 -0.80
N GLY A 152 -15.63 38.14 -1.31
CA GLY A 152 -15.63 39.27 -2.21
C GLY A 152 -15.30 38.98 -3.66
N LEU A 153 -15.37 37.71 -4.07
CA LEU A 153 -15.06 37.25 -5.42
C LEU A 153 -16.37 36.96 -6.21
N ASP A 154 -16.36 37.40 -7.48
CA ASP A 154 -17.43 37.12 -8.44
C ASP A 154 -16.98 35.99 -9.37
N THR A 155 -17.59 34.82 -9.24
CA THR A 155 -17.27 33.64 -10.03
C THR A 155 -17.49 33.80 -11.53
N SER A 156 -18.22 34.85 -11.95
CA SER A 156 -18.43 35.16 -13.36
C SER A 156 -17.28 35.92 -14.02
N THR A 157 -16.44 36.54 -13.22
CA THR A 157 -15.35 37.42 -13.69
C THR A 157 -13.99 37.13 -13.08
N TRP A 158 -13.97 36.39 -11.98
CA TRP A 158 -12.73 36.08 -11.28
C TRP A 158 -11.81 35.20 -12.11
N ALA A 159 -10.54 35.63 -12.24
CA ALA A 159 -9.49 34.84 -12.84
C ALA A 159 -8.21 35.04 -12.00
N THR A 160 -7.58 33.92 -11.63
CA THR A 160 -6.30 33.96 -10.92
C THR A 160 -5.16 34.32 -11.89
N SER A 161 -4.23 35.14 -11.44
CA SER A 161 -3.03 35.51 -12.22
C SER A 161 -1.92 34.45 -12.07
N ASN A 162 -1.99 33.63 -11.04
CA ASN A 162 -1.03 32.57 -10.75
C ASN A 162 -1.76 31.42 -10.02
N ASN A 163 -1.77 30.26 -10.62
CA ASN A 163 -2.39 29.06 -10.08
C ASN A 163 -1.42 28.18 -9.26
N GLN A 164 -0.26 28.71 -8.89
CA GLN A 164 0.69 28.05 -8.00
C GLN A 164 0.62 28.67 -6.60
N ILE A 165 0.56 27.78 -5.60
CA ILE A 165 0.55 28.18 -4.19
C ILE A 165 1.75 27.59 -3.47
N LEU A 166 2.38 28.37 -2.58
CA LEU A 166 3.41 27.82 -1.71
C LEU A 166 2.80 26.76 -0.81
N SER A 167 3.24 25.54 -0.98
CA SER A 167 2.92 24.39 -0.14
C SER A 167 4.17 23.98 0.64
N LEU A 168 4.00 23.73 1.94
CA LEU A 168 5.04 23.21 2.81
C LEU A 168 4.70 21.75 3.15
N SER A 169 5.59 20.84 2.77
CA SER A 169 5.50 19.43 3.16
C SER A 169 6.45 19.20 4.32
N VAL A 170 5.99 18.45 5.33
CA VAL A 170 6.78 18.02 6.50
C VAL A 170 6.45 16.58 6.81
N GLY A 171 7.33 15.86 7.49
CA GLY A 171 7.04 14.53 8.00
C GLY A 171 5.97 14.57 9.09
N ASN A 172 5.28 13.46 9.26
CA ASN A 172 4.26 13.31 10.31
C ASN A 172 4.62 12.12 11.22
N PRO A 173 5.13 12.37 12.43
CA PRO A 173 5.52 11.28 13.35
C PRO A 173 4.32 10.49 13.92
N ASN A 174 3.09 10.92 13.65
CA ASN A 174 1.88 10.22 14.10
C ASN A 174 1.24 9.38 12.98
N LEU A 175 1.98 9.09 11.91
CA LEU A 175 1.48 8.17 10.87
C LEU A 175 1.37 6.76 11.43
N THR A 176 0.28 6.10 11.07
CA THR A 176 0.08 4.66 11.28
C THR A 176 0.47 3.89 10.03
N PRO A 177 0.84 2.60 10.15
CA PRO A 177 1.08 1.75 8.99
C PRO A 177 -0.13 1.69 8.04
N GLU A 178 0.15 1.53 6.74
CA GLU A 178 -0.87 1.16 5.77
C GLU A 178 -1.17 -0.33 5.93
N GLU A 179 -2.45 -0.69 5.92
CA GLU A 179 -2.90 -2.06 6.07
C GLU A 179 -3.50 -2.57 4.76
N GLY A 180 -3.26 -3.84 4.44
CA GLY A 180 -3.79 -4.48 3.25
C GLY A 180 -4.38 -5.84 3.55
N GLU A 181 -5.51 -6.15 2.91
CA GLU A 181 -6.10 -7.49 2.88
C GLU A 181 -6.06 -8.02 1.44
N ASN A 182 -5.68 -9.26 1.28
CA ASN A 182 -5.64 -9.91 -0.03
C ASN A 182 -6.27 -11.30 0.04
N THR A 183 -7.24 -11.51 -0.83
CA THR A 183 -7.86 -12.82 -1.05
C THR A 183 -7.59 -13.26 -2.48
N THR A 184 -7.04 -14.46 -2.65
CA THR A 184 -6.78 -15.05 -3.97
C THR A 184 -7.38 -16.45 -4.04
N ILE A 185 -8.07 -16.75 -5.14
CA ILE A 185 -8.59 -18.08 -5.44
C ILE A 185 -8.15 -18.43 -6.85
N GLY A 186 -7.60 -19.63 -7.03
CA GLY A 186 -7.09 -20.08 -8.32
C GLY A 186 -7.31 -21.55 -8.60
N VAL A 187 -7.32 -21.87 -9.88
CA VAL A 187 -7.42 -23.23 -10.39
C VAL A 187 -6.32 -23.44 -11.42
N VAL A 188 -5.59 -24.54 -11.27
CA VAL A 188 -4.54 -24.96 -12.22
C VAL A 188 -4.94 -26.33 -12.76
N TRP A 189 -4.94 -26.44 -14.10
CA TRP A 189 -5.18 -27.70 -14.79
C TRP A 189 -3.95 -28.08 -15.60
N GLU A 190 -3.40 -29.27 -15.28
CA GLU A 190 -2.21 -29.86 -15.89
C GLU A 190 -2.54 -31.26 -16.37
N PRO A 191 -3.08 -31.44 -17.60
CA PRO A 191 -3.56 -32.75 -18.06
C PRO A 191 -2.41 -33.76 -18.19
N THR A 192 -2.49 -34.84 -17.40
CA THR A 192 -1.54 -35.97 -17.43
C THR A 192 -2.10 -37.17 -18.18
N ASN A 193 -3.38 -37.18 -18.54
CA ASN A 193 -4.07 -38.27 -19.23
C ASN A 193 -4.27 -38.01 -20.75
N ILE A 194 -3.74 -36.91 -21.26
CA ILE A 194 -3.74 -36.55 -22.70
C ILE A 194 -2.29 -36.47 -23.16
N SER A 195 -1.77 -37.56 -23.72
CA SER A 195 -0.34 -37.73 -24.03
C SER A 195 0.28 -36.56 -24.81
N PHE A 196 -0.44 -35.99 -25.80
CA PHE A 196 0.07 -34.84 -26.55
C PHE A 196 0.26 -33.58 -25.67
N LEU A 197 -0.65 -33.35 -24.72
CA LEU A 197 -0.57 -32.17 -23.83
C LEU A 197 0.49 -32.40 -22.73
N GLU A 198 0.62 -33.63 -22.26
CA GLU A 198 1.67 -34.03 -21.32
C GLU A 198 3.05 -33.88 -21.95
N ASP A 199 3.25 -34.37 -23.16
CA ASP A 199 4.53 -34.31 -23.90
C ASP A 199 5.04 -32.88 -24.11
N ILE A 200 4.13 -31.90 -24.27
CA ILE A 200 4.51 -30.49 -24.43
C ILE A 200 4.49 -29.72 -23.09
N GLY A 201 4.17 -30.37 -21.97
CA GLY A 201 4.10 -29.70 -20.65
C GLY A 201 3.02 -28.63 -20.56
N PHE A 202 1.84 -28.91 -21.15
CA PHE A 202 0.75 -27.92 -21.19
C PHE A 202 0.12 -27.72 -19.81
N SER A 203 -0.09 -26.47 -19.41
CA SER A 203 -0.83 -26.09 -18.21
C SER A 203 -1.67 -24.83 -18.45
N ILE A 204 -2.81 -24.75 -17.77
CA ILE A 204 -3.64 -23.55 -17.69
C ILE A 204 -3.85 -23.20 -16.23
N ALA A 205 -3.62 -21.94 -15.86
CA ALA A 205 -3.95 -21.38 -14.56
C ALA A 205 -4.92 -20.20 -14.73
N VAL A 206 -5.94 -20.16 -13.88
CA VAL A 206 -6.87 -19.04 -13.76
C VAL A 206 -6.95 -18.65 -12.30
N ASP A 207 -6.60 -17.43 -12.00
CA ASP A 207 -6.65 -16.88 -10.65
C ASP A 207 -7.54 -15.63 -10.63
N THR A 208 -8.30 -15.45 -9.56
CA THR A 208 -8.95 -14.20 -9.20
C THR A 208 -8.40 -13.70 -7.88
N PHE A 209 -8.32 -12.39 -7.72
CA PHE A 209 -7.86 -11.79 -6.49
C PHE A 209 -8.70 -10.55 -6.15
N GLU A 210 -8.78 -10.25 -4.87
CA GLU A 210 -9.33 -9.04 -4.30
C GLU A 210 -8.29 -8.46 -3.35
N LEU A 211 -7.99 -7.17 -3.51
CA LEU A 211 -7.03 -6.43 -2.70
C LEU A 211 -7.71 -5.18 -2.15
N GLU A 212 -7.73 -5.04 -0.84
CA GLU A 212 -8.17 -3.83 -0.14
C GLU A 212 -6.98 -3.20 0.60
N ILE A 213 -6.87 -1.87 0.55
CA ILE A 213 -5.83 -1.12 1.26
C ILE A 213 -6.50 -0.04 2.09
N ALA A 214 -6.26 -0.06 3.39
CA ALA A 214 -6.70 0.95 4.34
C ALA A 214 -5.53 1.84 4.78
N ASN A 215 -5.83 3.03 5.29
CA ASN A 215 -4.87 4.00 5.83
C ASN A 215 -3.77 4.41 4.84
N ALA A 216 -4.04 4.35 3.52
CA ALA A 216 -3.05 4.71 2.50
C ALA A 216 -2.58 6.17 2.69
N VAL A 217 -1.27 6.37 2.74
CA VAL A 217 -0.64 7.70 2.80
C VAL A 217 -0.57 8.26 1.38
N ALA A 218 -1.21 9.42 1.16
CA ALA A 218 -1.30 10.12 -0.13
C ALA A 218 -0.26 11.25 -0.23
#